data_aa82f2275b85d8de91d5fb54a1240574
#
_entry.id   aa82f2275b85d8de91d5fb54a1240574
#
_cell.length_a   1.000
_cell.length_b   1.000
_cell.length_c   1.000
_cell.angle_alpha   90.00
_cell.angle_beta   90.00
_cell.angle_gamma   90.00
#
_symmetry.space_group_name_H-M   'P 1'
#
loop_
_entity.id
_entity.type
_entity.pdbx_description
1 polymer ?
#
loop_
_entity_poly.entity_id
_entity_poly.type
_entity_poly.pdbx_seq_one_letter_code
_entity_poly.pdbx_strand_id
1 'polypeptide(L)'
;MASPIGDPPLLTDSDVDALAWQFMNSAYADDTYADWPLDRRLDGFLLRHGLSRIAEDGDAYDLVIDRVMDFIGVVSHPVRTPR
;
A
#
# COMPACT_ATOMS: atom_id res chain seq x y z
N MET A 1 14.56 -18.16 -21.76
CA MET A 1 13.51 -18.79 -21.24
C MET A 1 13.39 -18.51 -19.77
N ALA A 2 12.34 -18.02 -19.45
CA ALA A 2 12.14 -17.72 -18.08
C ALA A 2 11.87 -19.00 -17.33
N SER A 3 12.38 -19.08 -16.17
CA SER A 3 12.04 -20.13 -15.30
C SER A 3 10.58 -19.99 -14.92
N PRO A 4 9.86 -21.06 -14.83
CA PRO A 4 8.46 -20.99 -14.49
C PRO A 4 8.22 -20.40 -13.11
N ILE A 5 9.18 -20.53 -12.24
CA ILE A 5 9.07 -19.93 -10.94
C ILE A 5 10.06 -18.81 -10.79
N GLY A 6 10.62 -18.39 -11.92
CA GLY A 6 11.70 -17.45 -11.86
C GLY A 6 11.28 -16.01 -11.85
N ASP A 7 10.05 -15.75 -12.23
CA ASP A 7 9.63 -14.36 -12.28
C ASP A 7 9.47 -13.83 -10.88
N PRO A 8 10.25 -12.82 -10.52
CA PRO A 8 10.08 -12.25 -9.19
C PRO A 8 8.75 -11.52 -9.11
N PRO A 9 8.19 -11.43 -7.95
CA PRO A 9 6.98 -10.64 -7.78
C PRO A 9 7.30 -9.18 -8.07
N LEU A 10 6.29 -8.44 -8.45
CA LEU A 10 6.45 -7.02 -8.69
C LEU A 10 6.95 -6.32 -7.44
N LEU A 11 6.51 -6.78 -6.29
CA LEU A 11 6.93 -6.22 -5.02
C LEU A 11 7.38 -7.33 -4.09
N THR A 12 8.44 -7.05 -3.35
CA THR A 12 8.81 -7.91 -2.24
C THR A 12 8.14 -7.41 -0.97
N ASP A 13 8.26 -8.18 0.10
CA ASP A 13 7.74 -7.76 1.39
C ASP A 13 8.32 -6.41 1.82
N SER A 14 9.62 -6.25 1.62
CA SER A 14 10.26 -4.99 1.97
C SER A 14 9.72 -3.84 1.15
N ASP A 15 9.45 -4.09 -0.12
CA ASP A 15 8.89 -3.05 -0.99
C ASP A 15 7.49 -2.66 -0.53
N VAL A 16 6.68 -3.65 -0.18
CA VAL A 16 5.33 -3.39 0.30
C VAL A 16 5.38 -2.55 1.56
N ASP A 17 6.24 -2.94 2.47
CA ASP A 17 6.37 -2.23 3.73
C ASP A 17 6.82 -0.79 3.51
N ALA A 18 7.82 -0.61 2.66
CA ALA A 18 8.35 0.72 2.38
C ALA A 18 7.31 1.62 1.72
N LEU A 19 6.57 1.07 0.78
CA LEU A 19 5.54 1.85 0.09
C LEU A 19 4.41 2.23 1.04
N ALA A 20 3.99 1.29 1.86
CA ALA A 20 2.93 1.59 2.82
C ALA A 20 3.40 2.66 3.80
N TRP A 21 4.64 2.57 4.25
CA TRP A 21 5.20 3.55 5.15
C TRP A 21 5.26 4.92 4.49
N GLN A 22 5.72 4.97 3.24
CA GLN A 22 5.77 6.23 2.51
C GLN A 22 4.38 6.83 2.34
N PHE A 23 3.40 5.98 2.06
CA PHE A 23 2.03 6.45 1.93
C PHE A 23 1.55 7.08 3.23
N MET A 24 1.82 6.41 4.35
CA MET A 24 1.38 6.92 5.65
C MET A 24 2.01 8.25 6.01
N ASN A 25 3.18 8.53 5.43
CA ASN A 25 3.86 9.79 5.66
C ASN A 25 3.62 10.82 4.57
N SER A 26 2.74 10.50 3.63
CA SER A 26 2.44 11.41 2.54
C SER A 26 1.22 12.25 2.86
N ALA A 27 0.99 13.27 2.03
CA ALA A 27 -0.19 14.10 2.18
C ALA A 27 -1.47 13.31 2.03
N TYR A 28 -1.41 12.19 1.31
CA TYR A 28 -2.62 11.38 1.09
C TYR A 28 -3.12 10.71 2.35
N ALA A 29 -2.29 10.63 3.37
CA ALA A 29 -2.72 10.11 4.66
C ALA A 29 -3.17 11.22 5.60
N ASP A 30 -3.06 12.46 5.16
CA ASP A 30 -3.42 13.63 5.94
C ASP A 30 -4.91 13.92 5.87
N ASP A 31 -5.34 14.85 6.70
CA ASP A 31 -6.72 15.33 6.69
C ASP A 31 -7.12 15.92 5.35
N THR A 32 -6.16 16.41 4.58
CA THR A 32 -6.44 16.98 3.29
C THR A 32 -7.24 16.04 2.41
N TYR A 33 -6.95 14.75 2.52
CA TYR A 33 -7.63 13.75 1.70
C TYR A 33 -8.52 12.84 2.53
N ALA A 34 -8.95 13.33 3.70
CA ALA A 34 -9.72 12.49 4.60
C ALA A 34 -11.04 12.04 4.00
N ASP A 35 -11.61 12.83 3.10
CA ASP A 35 -12.89 12.50 2.48
C ASP A 35 -12.74 11.45 1.37
N TRP A 36 -11.54 11.19 0.95
CA TRP A 36 -11.32 10.21 -0.11
C TRP A 36 -11.29 8.80 0.46
N PRO A 37 -11.89 7.83 -0.24
CA PRO A 37 -11.73 6.44 0.18
C PRO A 37 -10.26 6.06 0.18
N LEU A 38 -9.92 5.09 0.98
CA LEU A 38 -8.52 4.68 1.13
C LEU A 38 -7.92 4.22 -0.20
N ASP A 39 -8.65 3.43 -0.96
CA ASP A 39 -8.15 2.94 -2.23
C ASP A 39 -7.89 4.08 -3.20
N ARG A 40 -8.72 5.10 -3.19
CA ARG A 40 -8.52 6.25 -4.05
C ARG A 40 -7.29 7.03 -3.63
N ARG A 41 -7.07 7.16 -2.34
CA ARG A 41 -5.89 7.85 -1.84
C ARG A 41 -4.62 7.11 -2.22
N LEU A 42 -4.63 5.80 -2.07
CA LEU A 42 -3.46 5.00 -2.43
C LEU A 42 -3.20 5.06 -3.93
N ASP A 43 -4.26 5.00 -4.72
CA ASP A 43 -4.13 5.10 -6.15
C ASP A 43 -3.47 6.41 -6.56
N GLY A 44 -3.93 7.51 -5.99
CA GLY A 44 -3.35 8.81 -6.27
C GLY A 44 -1.88 8.88 -5.86
N PHE A 45 -1.58 8.30 -4.72
CA PHE A 45 -0.20 8.25 -4.25
C PHE A 45 0.70 7.50 -5.22
N LEU A 46 0.25 6.34 -5.66
CA LEU A 46 1.05 5.53 -6.58
C LEU A 46 1.25 6.24 -7.92
N LEU A 47 0.20 6.85 -8.44
CA LEU A 47 0.30 7.56 -9.71
C LEU A 47 1.24 8.75 -9.60
N ARG A 48 1.17 9.46 -8.50
CA ARG A 48 2.02 10.63 -8.31
C ARG A 48 3.49 10.25 -8.24
N HIS A 49 3.79 9.08 -7.73
CA HIS A 49 5.16 8.64 -7.60
C HIS A 49 5.63 7.82 -8.79
N GLY A 50 4.85 7.78 -9.86
CA GLY A 50 5.24 7.06 -11.06
C GLY A 50 5.14 5.56 -10.89
N LEU A 51 4.31 5.11 -9.99
CA LEU A 51 4.17 3.70 -9.68
C LEU A 51 2.86 3.14 -10.22
N SER A 52 2.47 3.62 -11.39
CA SER A 52 1.20 3.20 -11.97
C SER A 52 1.15 1.70 -12.23
N ARG A 53 2.30 1.07 -12.44
CA ARG A 53 2.34 -0.37 -12.65
C ARG A 53 1.80 -1.13 -11.44
N ILE A 54 2.11 -0.62 -10.26
CA ILE A 54 1.59 -1.22 -9.03
C ILE A 54 0.09 -1.01 -8.94
N ALA A 55 -0.37 0.18 -9.30
CA ALA A 55 -1.79 0.48 -9.25
C ALA A 55 -2.57 -0.39 -10.23
N GLU A 56 -1.94 -0.77 -11.34
CA GLU A 56 -2.59 -1.59 -12.34
C GLU A 56 -2.49 -3.09 -12.06
N ASP A 57 -1.59 -3.48 -11.18
CA ASP A 57 -1.41 -4.88 -10.83
C ASP A 57 -2.23 -5.17 -9.59
N GLY A 58 -3.32 -5.91 -9.76
CA GLY A 58 -4.23 -6.16 -8.66
C GLY A 58 -3.56 -6.82 -7.47
N ASP A 59 -2.68 -7.78 -7.71
CA ASP A 59 -2.01 -8.47 -6.62
C ASP A 59 -1.07 -7.54 -5.86
N ALA A 60 -0.29 -6.76 -6.58
CA ALA A 60 0.63 -5.83 -5.94
C ALA A 60 -0.13 -4.75 -5.20
N TYR A 61 -1.19 -4.24 -5.81
CA TYR A 61 -2.00 -3.23 -5.18
C TYR A 61 -2.61 -3.74 -3.88
N ASP A 62 -3.13 -4.96 -3.92
CA ASP A 62 -3.73 -5.56 -2.73
C ASP A 62 -2.74 -5.72 -1.61
N LEU A 63 -1.52 -6.08 -1.93
CA LEU A 63 -0.48 -6.22 -0.91
C LEU A 63 -0.20 -4.88 -0.22
N VAL A 64 -0.11 -3.83 -1.02
CA VAL A 64 0.20 -2.53 -0.46
C VAL A 64 -0.96 -2.00 0.38
N ILE A 65 -2.17 -2.08 -0.15
CA ILE A 65 -3.32 -1.54 0.59
C ILE A 65 -3.55 -2.33 1.87
N ASP A 66 -3.31 -3.62 1.83
CA ASP A 66 -3.44 -4.47 3.01
C ASP A 66 -2.46 -4.02 4.09
N ARG A 67 -1.22 -3.74 3.70
CA ARG A 67 -0.21 -3.29 4.64
C ARG A 67 -0.55 -1.90 5.17
N VAL A 68 -1.08 -1.03 4.31
CA VAL A 68 -1.51 0.29 4.76
C VAL A 68 -2.61 0.15 5.80
N MET A 69 -3.55 -0.74 5.58
CA MET A 69 -4.62 -0.95 6.54
C MET A 69 -4.08 -1.49 7.86
N ASP A 70 -3.07 -2.32 7.81
CA ASP A 70 -2.41 -2.79 9.02
C ASP A 70 -1.80 -1.63 9.80
N PHE A 71 -1.13 -0.73 9.10
CA PHE A 71 -0.53 0.42 9.76
C PHE A 71 -1.59 1.33 10.37
N ILE A 72 -2.68 1.55 9.64
CA ILE A 72 -3.77 2.36 10.15
C ILE A 72 -4.37 1.72 11.40
N GLY A 73 -4.55 0.41 11.36
CA GLY A 73 -5.09 -0.30 12.49
C GLY A 73 -4.22 -0.18 13.73
N VAL A 74 -2.91 -0.30 13.54
CA VAL A 74 -1.98 -0.17 14.66
C VAL A 74 -2.04 1.23 15.24
N VAL A 75 -2.10 2.24 14.40
CA VAL A 75 -2.13 3.63 14.86
C VAL A 75 -3.47 3.94 15.52
N SER A 76 -4.57 3.50 14.89
CA SER A 76 -5.90 3.84 15.37
C SER A 76 -6.34 2.98 16.54
N HIS A 77 -5.87 1.75 16.59
CA HIS A 77 -6.28 0.80 17.62
C HIS A 77 -5.07 0.12 18.20
N PRO A 78 -4.29 0.87 18.98
CA PRO A 78 -3.06 0.32 19.53
C PRO A 78 -3.31 -0.89 20.42
N VAL A 79 -4.47 -0.97 21.01
CA VAL A 79 -4.82 -2.12 21.83
C VAL A 79 -5.80 -2.98 21.06
N ARG A 80 -5.28 -3.91 20.33
CA ARG A 80 -6.12 -4.82 19.62
C ARG A 80 -6.38 -6.00 20.48
N THR A 81 -7.61 -6.33 20.62
CA THR A 81 -7.96 -7.52 21.36
C THR A 81 -7.88 -8.71 20.42
N PRO A 82 -7.00 -9.65 20.71
CA PRO A 82 -6.99 -10.84 19.87
C PRO A 82 -8.26 -11.61 20.11
N ARG A 83 -8.59 -12.35 19.11
CA ARG A 83 -9.82 -13.07 19.21
C ARG A 83 -9.63 -14.41 19.66
#